data_dc8ad23cb3e243b722ba872b166e5196
#
_entry.id   dc8ad23cb3e243b722ba872b166e5196
#
_cell.length_a   1.000
_cell.length_b   1.000
_cell.length_c   1.000
_cell.angle_alpha   90.00
_cell.angle_beta   90.00
_cell.angle_gamma   90.00
#
_symmetry.space_group_name_H-M   'P 1'
#
loop_
_entity.id
_entity.type
_entity.pdbx_description
1 polymer ?
#
loop_
_entity_poly.entity_id
_entity_poly.type
_entity_poly.pdbx_seq_one_letter_code
_entity_poly.pdbx_strand_id
1 'polypeptide(L)'
;MKKTLFVMLLGLTACLSKAYAEVDPNFYIYICFGQSNMEGNAQWEAQDVGNVDERFQMLATCNFNNTSPKRTLGNWYKAECPIVSPDGKLGPTDYFGRTMVAELTDKKIGVIAVAMGGSPIEMFDKDLYQQKLEDNPNEWWATLAKRHYGGNPYGRIIEMAKKAKEVGVIKGILLHQGCSNNGDEKWPGMVKKIYKDMLKDLGLRAADVPIFVGETEYEDMGGGCSWHNHVVAKIPEVIPTGHIVSAKDIPGNGTDPWHFSAAGYRTFGKRYAAAVLDVMNNPDKYIKHYTIDERLTGGLSALNGKNFAIINEAEDKAFYCLGDQELGYDNCNQALISVNEAYLFKTTRVGSGRGLKPVAPDGSEYLIDGYVVYLNSQAADGNCCFINGLNNQRGFDIQDGAAWDIQYVEGKGWTLLNKGTSKYLKDAAHPAMYDEPTYFTLCTLKEATTTGIEDARIKKSDVREGIFDMQGRRVTQPTKGLYIINGKKVVIK
;
A
#
# COMPACT_ATOMS: atom_id res chain seq x y z
N MET A 1 12.74 71.53 -33.90
CA MET A 1 12.35 70.90 -32.58
C MET A 1 11.46 69.72 -32.89
N LYS A 2 12.00 68.50 -32.84
CA LYS A 2 11.25 67.25 -33.04
C LYS A 2 11.09 66.61 -31.69
N LYS A 3 9.86 66.46 -31.20
CA LYS A 3 9.53 65.74 -29.97
C LYS A 3 9.38 64.23 -30.31
N THR A 4 10.27 63.38 -29.81
CA THR A 4 10.19 61.97 -29.92
C THR A 4 9.35 61.42 -28.75
N LEU A 5 8.23 60.80 -29.07
CA LEU A 5 7.34 60.14 -28.11
C LEU A 5 7.86 58.71 -27.87
N PHE A 6 8.26 58.42 -26.63
CA PHE A 6 8.70 57.09 -26.21
C PHE A 6 7.47 56.33 -25.68
N VAL A 7 6.97 55.38 -26.43
CA VAL A 7 5.90 54.49 -25.99
C VAL A 7 6.53 53.30 -25.26
N MET A 8 6.32 53.24 -23.94
CA MET A 8 6.75 52.15 -23.09
C MET A 8 5.69 51.05 -23.19
N LEU A 9 6.00 49.94 -23.90
CA LEU A 9 5.16 48.76 -23.98
C LEU A 9 5.43 47.90 -22.75
N LEU A 10 4.59 47.98 -21.71
CA LEU A 10 4.59 47.06 -20.59
C LEU A 10 4.01 45.75 -21.08
N GLY A 11 4.87 44.76 -21.34
CA GLY A 11 4.46 43.37 -21.55
C GLY A 11 4.01 42.72 -20.24
N LEU A 12 2.71 42.57 -20.10
CA LEU A 12 2.10 41.77 -19.01
C LEU A 12 2.30 40.31 -19.36
N THR A 13 3.37 39.69 -18.90
CA THR A 13 3.51 38.22 -18.88
C THR A 13 2.63 37.67 -17.76
N ALA A 14 1.40 37.31 -18.11
CA ALA A 14 0.56 36.51 -17.25
C ALA A 14 1.19 35.10 -17.12
N CYS A 15 1.96 34.87 -16.08
CA CYS A 15 2.31 33.54 -15.64
C CYS A 15 1.01 32.83 -15.24
N LEU A 16 0.45 32.04 -16.16
CA LEU A 16 -0.56 31.02 -15.84
C LEU A 16 0.13 29.93 -15.00
N SER A 17 0.31 30.20 -13.71
CA SER A 17 0.54 29.14 -12.75
C SER A 17 -0.72 28.26 -12.79
N LYS A 18 -0.59 27.04 -13.32
CA LYS A 18 -1.58 26.00 -13.04
C LYS A 18 -1.64 25.88 -11.52
N ALA A 19 -2.70 26.41 -10.92
CA ALA A 19 -3.03 26.11 -9.54
C ALA A 19 -3.31 24.61 -9.52
N TYR A 20 -2.34 23.82 -9.07
CA TYR A 20 -2.60 22.44 -8.69
C TYR A 20 -3.56 22.55 -7.50
N ALA A 21 -4.76 21.97 -7.64
CA ALA A 21 -5.64 21.83 -6.50
C ALA A 21 -4.88 21.04 -5.43
N GLU A 22 -4.82 21.60 -4.23
CA GLU A 22 -4.20 20.91 -3.10
C GLU A 22 -4.94 19.60 -2.84
N VAL A 23 -4.20 18.51 -2.63
CA VAL A 23 -4.78 17.19 -2.35
C VAL A 23 -5.57 17.28 -1.05
N ASP A 24 -6.86 16.95 -1.07
CA ASP A 24 -7.69 16.93 0.13
C ASP A 24 -7.33 15.70 1.00
N PRO A 25 -6.69 15.89 2.16
CA PRO A 25 -6.31 14.79 3.04
C PRO A 25 -7.52 14.10 3.69
N ASN A 26 -8.72 14.68 3.58
CA ASN A 26 -9.97 14.12 4.08
C ASN A 26 -10.78 13.41 2.98
N PHE A 27 -10.31 13.39 1.75
CA PHE A 27 -10.91 12.61 0.69
C PHE A 27 -10.22 11.23 0.60
N TYR A 28 -10.82 10.23 1.25
CA TYR A 28 -10.31 8.85 1.30
C TYR A 28 -10.80 8.06 0.11
N ILE A 29 -9.88 7.49 -0.66
CA ILE A 29 -10.17 6.81 -1.91
C ILE A 29 -9.81 5.33 -1.79
N TYR A 30 -10.68 4.46 -2.29
CA TYR A 30 -10.50 3.02 -2.28
C TYR A 30 -10.53 2.47 -3.70
N ILE A 31 -9.58 1.58 -4.02
CA ILE A 31 -9.56 0.84 -5.29
C ILE A 31 -10.36 -0.43 -5.08
N CYS A 32 -11.37 -0.69 -5.92
CA CYS A 32 -12.20 -1.88 -5.87
C CYS A 32 -12.00 -2.66 -7.17
N PHE A 33 -11.58 -3.93 -7.10
CA PHE A 33 -11.40 -4.72 -8.31
C PHE A 33 -11.79 -6.19 -8.11
N GLY A 34 -12.05 -6.89 -9.19
CA GLY A 34 -12.45 -8.29 -9.14
C GLY A 34 -13.37 -8.74 -10.26
N GLN A 35 -14.20 -9.75 -9.97
CA GLN A 35 -15.15 -10.32 -10.92
C GLN A 35 -16.60 -9.92 -10.62
N SER A 36 -17.57 -10.71 -11.06
CA SER A 36 -19.01 -10.40 -10.96
C SER A 36 -19.48 -9.96 -9.56
N ASN A 37 -18.97 -10.58 -8.51
CA ASN A 37 -19.35 -10.20 -7.14
C ASN A 37 -18.76 -8.84 -6.69
N MET A 38 -17.72 -8.32 -7.34
CA MET A 38 -17.29 -6.93 -7.18
C MET A 38 -18.02 -6.00 -8.15
N GLU A 39 -18.29 -6.45 -9.39
CA GLU A 39 -19.04 -5.69 -10.38
C GLU A 39 -20.48 -5.41 -9.94
N GLY A 40 -21.06 -6.35 -9.20
CA GLY A 40 -22.44 -6.32 -8.75
C GLY A 40 -23.37 -7.10 -9.68
N ASN A 41 -24.14 -8.05 -9.11
CA ASN A 41 -24.99 -8.94 -9.90
C ASN A 41 -26.46 -9.00 -9.41
N ALA A 42 -26.80 -8.39 -8.27
CA ALA A 42 -28.19 -8.31 -7.83
C ALA A 42 -28.88 -7.04 -8.35
N GLN A 43 -30.15 -7.15 -8.72
CA GLN A 43 -30.94 -5.96 -9.01
C GLN A 43 -31.04 -5.10 -7.77
N TRP A 44 -30.90 -3.79 -7.94
CA TRP A 44 -31.14 -2.83 -6.85
C TRP A 44 -32.63 -2.73 -6.55
N GLU A 45 -32.93 -2.54 -5.30
CA GLU A 45 -34.27 -2.36 -4.78
C GLU A 45 -34.55 -0.90 -4.42
N ALA A 46 -35.77 -0.56 -4.03
CA ALA A 46 -36.14 0.82 -3.73
C ALA A 46 -35.26 1.48 -2.65
N GLN A 47 -34.77 0.69 -1.67
CA GLN A 47 -33.86 1.17 -0.62
C GLN A 47 -32.44 1.49 -1.13
N ASP A 48 -32.07 1.00 -2.30
CA ASP A 48 -30.75 1.21 -2.92
C ASP A 48 -30.73 2.44 -3.81
N VAL A 49 -31.93 2.90 -4.22
CA VAL A 49 -32.10 4.05 -5.10
C VAL A 49 -32.17 5.35 -4.32
N GLY A 50 -31.32 6.31 -4.66
CA GLY A 50 -31.26 7.60 -3.98
C GLY A 50 -30.67 7.54 -2.56
N ASN A 51 -30.86 8.60 -1.80
CA ASN A 51 -30.31 8.77 -0.44
C ASN A 51 -28.80 8.45 -0.30
N VAL A 52 -28.05 8.65 -1.36
CA VAL A 52 -26.60 8.59 -1.34
C VAL A 52 -26.07 9.91 -0.81
N ASP A 53 -25.23 9.86 0.21
CA ASP A 53 -24.57 11.04 0.76
C ASP A 53 -23.68 11.66 -0.33
N GLU A 54 -23.70 12.99 -0.48
CA GLU A 54 -22.90 13.73 -1.46
C GLU A 54 -21.38 13.53 -1.26
N ARG A 55 -20.97 13.15 -0.06
CA ARG A 55 -19.57 12.81 0.25
C ARG A 55 -19.15 11.45 -0.29
N PHE A 56 -20.09 10.57 -0.67
CA PHE A 56 -19.77 9.31 -1.32
C PHE A 56 -19.70 9.49 -2.84
N GLN A 57 -18.50 9.37 -3.38
CA GLN A 57 -18.18 9.64 -4.78
C GLN A 57 -17.63 8.41 -5.49
N MET A 58 -17.89 8.29 -6.79
CA MET A 58 -17.23 7.34 -7.68
C MET A 58 -16.43 8.06 -8.76
N LEU A 59 -15.25 7.60 -9.07
CA LEU A 59 -14.53 7.99 -10.27
C LEU A 59 -14.96 7.05 -11.40
N ALA A 60 -15.60 7.57 -12.45
CA ALA A 60 -16.04 6.74 -13.56
C ALA A 60 -14.82 6.12 -14.28
N THR A 61 -14.70 4.79 -14.22
CA THR A 61 -13.60 4.02 -14.84
C THR A 61 -13.87 3.64 -16.29
N CYS A 62 -15.08 3.91 -16.76
CA CYS A 62 -15.54 3.82 -18.15
C CYS A 62 -16.69 4.80 -18.40
N ASN A 63 -17.21 4.86 -19.63
CA ASN A 63 -18.38 5.68 -19.94
C ASN A 63 -19.67 4.95 -19.58
N PHE A 64 -20.58 5.61 -18.85
CA PHE A 64 -21.92 5.12 -18.51
C PHE A 64 -22.94 5.86 -19.37
N ASN A 65 -23.22 5.31 -20.55
CA ASN A 65 -24.14 5.94 -21.50
C ASN A 65 -25.62 5.63 -21.20
N ASN A 66 -25.86 4.63 -20.34
CA ASN A 66 -27.19 4.15 -19.94
C ASN A 66 -27.68 4.74 -18.60
N THR A 67 -26.95 5.69 -18.01
CA THR A 67 -27.35 6.40 -16.78
C THR A 67 -27.88 7.79 -17.08
N SER A 68 -28.65 8.36 -16.16
CA SER A 68 -29.11 9.75 -16.19
C SER A 68 -28.77 10.43 -14.86
N PRO A 69 -27.84 11.39 -14.86
CA PRO A 69 -27.04 11.86 -15.99
C PRO A 69 -26.05 10.82 -16.50
N LYS A 70 -25.62 10.92 -17.74
CA LYS A 70 -24.51 10.13 -18.30
C LYS A 70 -23.22 10.42 -17.56
N ARG A 71 -22.39 9.37 -17.33
CA ARG A 71 -21.10 9.52 -16.65
C ARG A 71 -19.97 9.26 -17.63
N THR A 72 -19.02 10.18 -17.65
CA THR A 72 -17.87 10.13 -18.56
C THR A 72 -16.64 9.63 -17.85
N LEU A 73 -15.86 8.76 -18.47
CA LEU A 73 -14.59 8.25 -18.01
C LEU A 73 -13.72 9.37 -17.38
N GLY A 74 -13.19 9.09 -16.21
CA GLY A 74 -12.25 9.96 -15.51
C GLY A 74 -12.87 11.16 -14.81
N ASN A 75 -14.19 11.23 -14.65
CA ASN A 75 -14.85 12.26 -13.87
C ASN A 75 -15.49 11.69 -12.61
N TRP A 76 -15.55 12.51 -11.57
CA TRP A 76 -16.17 12.18 -10.31
C TRP A 76 -17.68 12.41 -10.36
N TYR A 77 -18.43 11.50 -9.77
CA TYR A 77 -19.88 11.56 -9.64
C TYR A 77 -20.30 11.07 -8.26
N LYS A 78 -21.46 11.48 -7.79
CA LYS A 78 -22.11 10.84 -6.65
C LYS A 78 -22.26 9.34 -6.93
N ALA A 79 -21.90 8.49 -5.97
CA ALA A 79 -21.79 7.04 -6.18
C ALA A 79 -23.16 6.35 -6.11
N GLU A 80 -23.97 6.54 -7.13
CA GLU A 80 -25.26 5.86 -7.31
C GLU A 80 -25.13 4.66 -8.24
N CYS A 81 -25.85 3.58 -7.98
CA CYS A 81 -25.83 2.39 -8.84
C CYS A 81 -26.23 2.72 -10.30
N PRO A 82 -25.61 2.08 -11.29
CA PRO A 82 -24.46 1.18 -11.20
C PRO A 82 -23.18 1.96 -10.93
N ILE A 83 -22.28 1.40 -10.06
CA ILE A 83 -21.04 2.09 -9.65
C ILE A 83 -19.84 1.64 -10.47
N VAL A 84 -19.75 0.33 -10.81
CA VAL A 84 -18.54 -0.28 -11.37
C VAL A 84 -18.47 -0.15 -12.88
N SER A 85 -19.53 -0.57 -13.56
CA SER A 85 -19.66 -0.51 -15.01
C SER A 85 -21.12 -0.29 -15.42
N PRO A 86 -21.42 0.09 -16.68
CA PRO A 86 -22.80 0.19 -17.19
C PRO A 86 -23.56 -1.14 -17.14
N ASP A 87 -22.86 -2.27 -17.19
CA ASP A 87 -23.43 -3.60 -17.12
C ASP A 87 -23.57 -4.10 -15.67
N GLY A 88 -22.93 -3.42 -14.72
CA GLY A 88 -22.96 -3.75 -13.30
C GLY A 88 -24.34 -3.48 -12.67
N LYS A 89 -24.56 -4.14 -11.54
CA LYS A 89 -25.78 -4.02 -10.74
C LYS A 89 -25.39 -3.66 -9.29
N LEU A 90 -26.25 -3.96 -8.32
CA LEU A 90 -25.90 -3.83 -6.90
C LEU A 90 -24.78 -4.80 -6.54
N GLY A 91 -23.71 -4.27 -6.00
CA GLY A 91 -22.53 -4.98 -5.50
C GLY A 91 -22.10 -4.43 -4.14
N PRO A 92 -21.03 -4.98 -3.55
CA PRO A 92 -20.58 -4.60 -2.21
C PRO A 92 -20.09 -3.15 -2.14
N THR A 93 -19.58 -2.59 -3.24
CA THR A 93 -19.02 -1.24 -3.31
C THR A 93 -20.01 -0.16 -2.87
N ASP A 94 -21.31 -0.33 -3.16
CA ASP A 94 -22.37 0.61 -2.78
C ASP A 94 -22.46 0.76 -1.25
N TYR A 95 -22.75 -0.35 -0.55
CA TYR A 95 -22.90 -0.31 0.90
C TYR A 95 -21.58 -0.20 1.66
N PHE A 96 -20.46 -0.48 1.03
CA PHE A 96 -19.17 -0.08 1.54
C PHE A 96 -19.09 1.44 1.70
N GLY A 97 -19.30 2.18 0.62
CA GLY A 97 -19.18 3.63 0.67
C GLY A 97 -20.25 4.31 1.52
N ARG A 98 -21.52 3.86 1.45
CA ARG A 98 -22.60 4.36 2.32
C ARG A 98 -22.26 4.19 3.79
N THR A 99 -21.68 3.04 4.18
CA THR A 99 -21.29 2.79 5.57
C THR A 99 -20.10 3.66 5.96
N MET A 100 -19.09 3.76 5.09
CA MET A 100 -17.92 4.58 5.37
C MET A 100 -18.25 6.06 5.60
N VAL A 101 -19.13 6.67 4.79
CA VAL A 101 -19.53 8.07 5.00
C VAL A 101 -20.39 8.27 6.23
N ALA A 102 -21.15 7.25 6.64
CA ALA A 102 -21.95 7.30 7.86
C ALA A 102 -21.06 7.27 9.12
N GLU A 103 -20.03 6.45 9.11
CA GLU A 103 -19.09 6.30 10.24
C GLU A 103 -18.04 7.42 10.29
N LEU A 104 -17.58 7.91 9.13
CA LEU A 104 -16.58 8.95 9.02
C LEU A 104 -17.22 10.28 8.60
N THR A 105 -17.81 10.95 9.58
CA THR A 105 -18.66 12.14 9.34
C THR A 105 -17.89 13.36 8.80
N ASP A 106 -16.59 13.41 8.99
CA ASP A 106 -15.68 14.48 8.52
C ASP A 106 -14.91 14.12 7.25
N LYS A 107 -15.13 12.92 6.68
CA LYS A 107 -14.42 12.45 5.49
C LYS A 107 -15.34 12.40 4.27
N LYS A 108 -14.73 12.60 3.12
CA LYS A 108 -15.28 12.25 1.80
C LYS A 108 -14.74 10.88 1.41
N ILE A 109 -15.57 10.05 0.83
CA ILE A 109 -15.22 8.68 0.41
C ILE A 109 -15.33 8.58 -1.10
N GLY A 110 -14.26 8.11 -1.74
CA GLY A 110 -14.21 7.85 -3.17
C GLY A 110 -13.94 6.40 -3.49
N VAL A 111 -14.50 5.90 -4.57
CA VAL A 111 -14.20 4.58 -5.10
C VAL A 111 -13.76 4.64 -6.56
N ILE A 112 -12.75 3.83 -6.87
CA ILE A 112 -12.28 3.53 -8.23
C ILE A 112 -12.58 2.05 -8.43
N ALA A 113 -13.57 1.72 -9.23
CA ALA A 113 -14.02 0.34 -9.34
C ALA A 113 -13.81 -0.20 -10.76
N VAL A 114 -13.08 -1.33 -10.87
CA VAL A 114 -12.82 -2.04 -12.13
C VAL A 114 -13.07 -3.53 -11.90
N ALA A 115 -14.15 -4.04 -12.43
CA ALA A 115 -14.48 -5.46 -12.32
C ALA A 115 -15.23 -5.95 -13.56
N MET A 116 -15.17 -7.26 -13.80
CA MET A 116 -15.79 -7.90 -14.97
C MET A 116 -16.33 -9.27 -14.58
N GLY A 117 -17.60 -9.51 -14.86
CA GLY A 117 -18.22 -10.82 -14.61
C GLY A 117 -17.46 -11.96 -15.25
N GLY A 118 -17.12 -12.98 -14.47
CA GLY A 118 -16.40 -14.19 -14.93
C GLY A 118 -14.90 -14.02 -15.14
N SER A 119 -14.31 -12.86 -14.87
CA SER A 119 -12.87 -12.64 -15.13
C SER A 119 -11.98 -13.45 -14.19
N PRO A 120 -10.94 -14.12 -14.72
CA PRO A 120 -9.87 -14.69 -13.93
C PRO A 120 -8.93 -13.60 -13.40
N ILE A 121 -8.18 -13.92 -12.33
CA ILE A 121 -7.30 -12.95 -11.65
C ILE A 121 -6.18 -12.44 -12.55
N GLU A 122 -5.73 -13.24 -13.52
CA GLU A 122 -4.69 -12.90 -14.49
C GLU A 122 -5.03 -11.68 -15.34
N MET A 123 -6.32 -11.34 -15.48
CA MET A 123 -6.75 -10.12 -16.17
C MET A 123 -6.34 -8.84 -15.44
N PHE A 124 -6.00 -8.93 -14.17
CA PHE A 124 -5.49 -7.83 -13.35
C PHE A 124 -3.97 -7.87 -13.15
N ASP A 125 -3.27 -8.85 -13.75
CA ASP A 125 -1.82 -8.91 -13.78
C ASP A 125 -1.29 -8.18 -15.02
N LYS A 126 -0.44 -7.16 -14.83
CA LYS A 126 0.09 -6.32 -15.92
C LYS A 126 0.92 -7.08 -16.95
N ASP A 127 1.47 -8.23 -16.56
CA ASP A 127 2.33 -9.04 -17.42
C ASP A 127 1.54 -10.18 -18.11
N LEU A 128 0.36 -10.56 -17.59
CA LEU A 128 -0.41 -11.70 -18.05
C LEU A 128 -1.72 -11.33 -18.79
N TYR A 129 -2.31 -10.17 -18.52
CA TYR A 129 -3.64 -9.83 -19.02
C TYR A 129 -3.74 -9.90 -20.56
N GLN A 130 -2.70 -9.46 -21.26
CA GLN A 130 -2.72 -9.41 -22.72
C GLN A 130 -2.77 -10.81 -23.31
N GLN A 131 -1.88 -11.70 -22.88
CA GLN A 131 -1.86 -13.09 -23.36
C GLN A 131 -3.17 -13.80 -23.00
N LYS A 132 -3.67 -13.58 -21.77
CA LYS A 132 -4.93 -14.17 -21.33
C LYS A 132 -6.10 -13.73 -22.20
N LEU A 133 -6.12 -12.46 -22.61
CA LEU A 133 -7.15 -11.89 -23.49
C LEU A 133 -7.04 -12.43 -24.94
N GLU A 134 -5.83 -12.61 -25.43
CA GLU A 134 -5.55 -13.17 -26.76
C GLU A 134 -5.91 -14.65 -26.85
N ASP A 135 -5.61 -15.43 -25.80
CA ASP A 135 -5.95 -16.86 -25.75
C ASP A 135 -7.45 -17.13 -25.60
N ASN A 136 -8.20 -16.14 -25.08
CA ASN A 136 -9.62 -16.31 -24.75
C ASN A 136 -10.50 -15.17 -25.32
N PRO A 137 -10.43 -14.87 -26.62
CA PRO A 137 -11.02 -13.67 -27.21
C PRO A 137 -12.56 -13.64 -27.20
N ASN A 138 -13.19 -14.79 -27.05
CA ASN A 138 -14.65 -14.98 -27.11
C ASN A 138 -15.32 -15.09 -25.76
N GLU A 139 -14.55 -15.10 -24.70
CA GLU A 139 -15.08 -15.12 -23.33
C GLU A 139 -15.86 -13.84 -23.01
N TRP A 140 -16.88 -13.98 -22.18
CA TRP A 140 -17.71 -12.84 -21.77
C TRP A 140 -16.88 -11.75 -21.12
N TRP A 141 -16.02 -12.10 -20.18
CA TRP A 141 -15.12 -11.16 -19.52
C TRP A 141 -14.14 -10.46 -20.48
N ALA A 142 -13.72 -11.16 -21.55
CA ALA A 142 -12.87 -10.56 -22.58
C ALA A 142 -13.61 -9.47 -23.35
N THR A 143 -14.88 -9.70 -23.63
CA THR A 143 -15.77 -8.69 -24.25
C THR A 143 -15.95 -7.48 -23.33
N LEU A 144 -16.17 -7.68 -22.03
CA LEU A 144 -16.29 -6.61 -21.04
C LEU A 144 -14.98 -5.82 -20.89
N ALA A 145 -13.83 -6.52 -20.81
CA ALA A 145 -12.52 -5.90 -20.74
C ALA A 145 -12.27 -4.96 -21.93
N LYS A 146 -12.53 -5.42 -23.14
CA LYS A 146 -12.39 -4.62 -24.37
C LYS A 146 -13.36 -3.43 -24.38
N ARG A 147 -14.63 -3.65 -24.02
CA ARG A 147 -15.71 -2.65 -24.06
C ARG A 147 -15.49 -1.53 -23.07
N HIS A 148 -15.14 -1.85 -21.81
CA HIS A 148 -15.11 -0.89 -20.72
C HIS A 148 -13.72 -0.39 -20.41
N TYR A 149 -12.69 -1.21 -20.56
CA TYR A 149 -11.35 -0.93 -20.08
C TYR A 149 -10.27 -0.93 -21.17
N GLY A 150 -10.68 -0.94 -22.44
CA GLY A 150 -9.74 -0.94 -23.58
C GLY A 150 -8.88 -2.20 -23.67
N GLY A 151 -9.33 -3.31 -23.07
CA GLY A 151 -8.61 -4.58 -23.00
C GLY A 151 -7.55 -4.66 -21.89
N ASN A 152 -7.33 -3.58 -21.12
CA ASN A 152 -6.34 -3.53 -20.06
C ASN A 152 -6.96 -3.07 -18.73
N PRO A 153 -7.59 -3.97 -17.94
CA PRO A 153 -8.18 -3.62 -16.65
C PRO A 153 -7.15 -3.11 -15.63
N TYR A 154 -5.97 -3.73 -15.57
CA TYR A 154 -4.89 -3.26 -14.69
C TYR A 154 -4.48 -1.82 -15.03
N GLY A 155 -4.18 -1.56 -16.30
CA GLY A 155 -3.80 -0.20 -16.74
C GLY A 155 -4.90 0.83 -16.44
N ARG A 156 -6.19 0.45 -16.56
CA ARG A 156 -7.31 1.31 -16.20
C ARG A 156 -7.33 1.63 -14.70
N ILE A 157 -7.07 0.67 -13.84
CA ILE A 157 -6.94 0.91 -12.38
C ILE A 157 -5.84 1.94 -12.13
N ILE A 158 -4.65 1.73 -12.70
CA ILE A 158 -3.50 2.61 -12.49
C ILE A 158 -3.75 4.03 -13.03
N GLU A 159 -4.33 4.15 -14.23
CA GLU A 159 -4.69 5.45 -14.82
C GLU A 159 -5.64 6.24 -13.91
N MET A 160 -6.73 5.60 -13.47
CA MET A 160 -7.73 6.26 -12.63
C MET A 160 -7.20 6.54 -11.22
N ALA A 161 -6.39 5.65 -10.66
CA ALA A 161 -5.78 5.85 -9.35
C ALA A 161 -4.78 7.02 -9.35
N LYS A 162 -3.97 7.19 -10.41
CA LYS A 162 -3.10 8.36 -10.57
C LYS A 162 -3.91 9.66 -10.61
N LYS A 163 -5.00 9.67 -11.37
CA LYS A 163 -5.91 10.83 -11.44
C LYS A 163 -6.57 11.10 -10.08
N ALA A 164 -6.98 10.08 -9.35
CA ALA A 164 -7.60 10.23 -8.04
C ALA A 164 -6.63 10.77 -6.98
N LYS A 165 -5.36 10.42 -7.06
CA LYS A 165 -4.30 10.97 -6.18
C LYS A 165 -4.10 12.49 -6.36
N GLU A 166 -4.54 13.07 -7.44
CA GLU A 166 -4.48 14.53 -7.65
C GLU A 166 -5.46 15.29 -6.72
N VAL A 167 -6.49 14.61 -6.20
CA VAL A 167 -7.55 15.25 -5.41
C VAL A 167 -7.77 14.62 -4.03
N GLY A 168 -7.24 13.43 -3.76
CA GLY A 168 -7.44 12.73 -2.49
C GLY A 168 -6.36 11.69 -2.19
N VAL A 169 -6.57 10.90 -1.15
CA VAL A 169 -5.60 9.93 -0.62
C VAL A 169 -6.14 8.51 -0.77
N ILE A 170 -5.39 7.63 -1.44
CA ILE A 170 -5.74 6.20 -1.52
C ILE A 170 -5.47 5.56 -0.15
N LYS A 171 -6.49 4.90 0.42
CA LYS A 171 -6.50 4.35 1.78
C LYS A 171 -6.68 2.85 1.86
N GLY A 172 -6.97 2.18 0.77
CA GLY A 172 -7.13 0.73 0.75
C GLY A 172 -7.53 0.21 -0.61
N ILE A 173 -7.42 -1.11 -0.74
CA ILE A 173 -7.80 -1.87 -1.93
C ILE A 173 -8.79 -2.94 -1.51
N LEU A 174 -9.92 -3.04 -2.19
CA LEU A 174 -10.93 -4.06 -2.00
C LEU A 174 -10.90 -5.02 -3.18
N LEU A 175 -10.74 -6.31 -2.92
CA LEU A 175 -10.75 -7.37 -3.92
C LEU A 175 -11.89 -8.35 -3.66
N HIS A 176 -12.68 -8.64 -4.69
CA HIS A 176 -13.58 -9.79 -4.67
C HIS A 176 -13.44 -10.57 -5.98
N GLN A 177 -12.64 -11.62 -5.94
CA GLN A 177 -12.40 -12.52 -7.06
C GLN A 177 -12.06 -13.92 -6.51
N GLY A 178 -12.42 -14.98 -7.23
CA GLY A 178 -12.11 -16.33 -6.81
C GLY A 178 -12.87 -17.40 -7.57
N CYS A 179 -14.14 -17.20 -7.91
CA CYS A 179 -14.92 -18.24 -8.59
C CYS A 179 -14.29 -18.69 -9.92
N SER A 180 -13.66 -17.79 -10.67
CA SER A 180 -12.97 -18.13 -11.93
C SER A 180 -11.60 -18.77 -11.74
N ASN A 181 -11.08 -18.78 -10.50
CA ASN A 181 -9.85 -19.45 -10.09
C ASN A 181 -10.11 -20.43 -8.94
N ASN A 182 -11.30 -21.01 -8.86
CA ASN A 182 -11.76 -21.81 -7.73
C ASN A 182 -10.74 -22.90 -7.33
N GLY A 183 -10.21 -22.81 -6.11
CA GLY A 183 -9.23 -23.76 -5.56
C GLY A 183 -7.82 -23.66 -6.15
N ASP A 184 -7.50 -22.62 -6.91
CA ASP A 184 -6.14 -22.43 -7.44
C ASP A 184 -5.17 -22.00 -6.33
N GLU A 185 -4.33 -22.91 -5.91
CA GLU A 185 -3.32 -22.71 -4.86
C GLU A 185 -2.27 -21.62 -5.18
N LYS A 186 -2.13 -21.23 -6.44
CA LYS A 186 -1.24 -20.14 -6.87
C LYS A 186 -1.88 -18.76 -6.73
N TRP A 187 -3.20 -18.71 -6.55
CA TRP A 187 -3.96 -17.47 -6.52
C TRP A 187 -3.45 -16.45 -5.46
N PRO A 188 -3.10 -16.83 -4.21
CA PRO A 188 -2.58 -15.86 -3.23
C PRO A 188 -1.29 -15.19 -3.68
N GLY A 189 -0.39 -15.95 -4.34
CA GLY A 189 0.83 -15.41 -4.94
C GLY A 189 0.55 -14.45 -6.09
N MET A 190 -0.46 -14.74 -6.93
CA MET A 190 -0.88 -13.83 -8.00
C MET A 190 -1.49 -12.54 -7.43
N VAL A 191 -2.33 -12.63 -6.41
CA VAL A 191 -2.88 -11.45 -5.71
C VAL A 191 -1.75 -10.61 -5.10
N LYS A 192 -0.79 -11.26 -4.43
CA LYS A 192 0.40 -10.59 -3.88
C LYS A 192 1.16 -9.81 -4.96
N LYS A 193 1.41 -10.43 -6.12
CA LYS A 193 2.09 -9.79 -7.25
C LYS A 193 1.31 -8.56 -7.73
N ILE A 194 0.02 -8.71 -8.01
CA ILE A 194 -0.84 -7.62 -8.49
C ILE A 194 -0.87 -6.46 -7.48
N TYR A 195 -1.02 -6.76 -6.20
CA TYR A 195 -1.01 -5.78 -5.13
C TYR A 195 0.32 -5.02 -5.07
N LYS A 196 1.46 -5.74 -5.07
CA LYS A 196 2.80 -5.12 -5.11
C LYS A 196 2.99 -4.24 -6.34
N ASP A 197 2.56 -4.70 -7.51
CA ASP A 197 2.64 -3.93 -8.75
C ASP A 197 1.81 -2.64 -8.67
N MET A 198 0.58 -2.70 -8.12
CA MET A 198 -0.25 -1.51 -7.92
C MET A 198 0.42 -0.52 -6.96
N LEU A 199 0.96 -0.99 -5.83
CA LEU A 199 1.65 -0.13 -4.88
C LEU A 199 2.85 0.56 -5.53
N LYS A 200 3.66 -0.19 -6.28
CA LYS A 200 4.82 0.33 -6.99
C LYS A 200 4.44 1.37 -8.04
N ASP A 201 3.52 1.03 -8.95
CA ASP A 201 3.14 1.89 -10.08
C ASP A 201 2.42 3.17 -9.63
N LEU A 202 1.91 3.17 -8.40
CA LEU A 202 1.26 4.32 -7.74
C LEU A 202 2.14 5.03 -6.71
N GLY A 203 3.34 4.50 -6.39
CA GLY A 203 4.20 5.04 -5.34
C GLY A 203 3.52 5.03 -3.97
N LEU A 204 2.90 3.89 -3.59
CA LEU A 204 2.16 3.72 -2.34
C LEU A 204 2.88 2.69 -1.45
N ARG A 205 2.70 2.81 -0.13
CA ARG A 205 3.24 1.86 0.84
C ARG A 205 2.15 0.90 1.31
N ALA A 206 2.50 -0.36 1.49
CA ALA A 206 1.57 -1.39 1.96
C ALA A 206 0.94 -1.04 3.33
N ALA A 207 1.70 -0.44 4.23
CA ALA A 207 1.21 -0.01 5.55
C ALA A 207 0.11 1.07 5.47
N ASP A 208 0.14 1.91 4.43
CA ASP A 208 -0.84 2.99 4.24
C ASP A 208 -2.06 2.56 3.41
N VAL A 209 -1.93 1.46 2.65
CA VAL A 209 -2.94 1.00 1.68
C VAL A 209 -3.13 -0.51 1.80
N PRO A 210 -3.71 -1.01 2.89
CA PRO A 210 -3.99 -2.42 3.07
C PRO A 210 -4.95 -2.96 2.00
N ILE A 211 -4.91 -4.28 1.76
CA ILE A 211 -5.84 -4.96 0.86
C ILE A 211 -6.85 -5.79 1.65
N PHE A 212 -8.12 -5.66 1.30
CA PHE A 212 -9.26 -6.37 1.89
C PHE A 212 -9.83 -7.33 0.86
N VAL A 213 -9.80 -8.62 1.16
CA VAL A 213 -10.14 -9.70 0.22
C VAL A 213 -11.38 -10.42 0.70
N GLY A 214 -12.43 -10.39 -0.09
CA GLY A 214 -13.69 -11.04 0.23
C GLY A 214 -13.68 -12.53 -0.08
N GLU A 215 -14.27 -13.31 0.85
CA GLU A 215 -14.56 -14.71 0.62
C GLU A 215 -15.69 -14.90 -0.41
N THR A 216 -15.69 -16.04 -1.10
CA THR A 216 -16.79 -16.47 -1.95
C THR A 216 -17.94 -17.00 -1.08
N GLU A 217 -19.13 -17.12 -1.69
CA GLU A 217 -20.31 -17.67 -1.01
C GLU A 217 -20.01 -19.07 -0.46
N TYR A 218 -20.46 -19.31 0.78
CA TYR A 218 -20.27 -20.58 1.46
C TYR A 218 -21.25 -21.65 0.95
N GLU A 219 -20.85 -22.92 1.02
CA GLU A 219 -21.63 -24.07 0.55
C GLU A 219 -22.99 -24.19 1.25
N ASP A 220 -23.06 -23.93 2.56
CA ASP A 220 -24.29 -23.94 3.34
C ASP A 220 -25.25 -22.81 2.98
N MET A 221 -24.77 -21.79 2.24
CA MET A 221 -25.59 -20.72 1.67
C MET A 221 -25.89 -20.95 0.17
N GLY A 222 -25.42 -22.04 -0.42
CA GLY A 222 -25.60 -22.39 -1.83
C GLY A 222 -24.39 -22.16 -2.73
N GLY A 223 -23.25 -21.77 -2.18
CA GLY A 223 -22.06 -21.38 -2.90
C GLY A 223 -21.30 -22.52 -3.57
N GLY A 224 -21.22 -22.52 -4.90
CA GLY A 224 -20.46 -23.50 -5.69
C GLY A 224 -18.95 -23.26 -5.74
N CYS A 225 -18.49 -22.09 -5.25
CA CYS A 225 -17.08 -21.73 -5.20
C CYS A 225 -16.53 -21.70 -3.77
N SER A 226 -17.25 -22.24 -2.81
CA SER A 226 -16.89 -22.23 -1.37
C SER A 226 -15.50 -22.81 -1.08
N TRP A 227 -15.06 -23.77 -1.91
CA TRP A 227 -13.72 -24.34 -1.82
C TRP A 227 -12.60 -23.30 -2.00
N HIS A 228 -12.86 -22.20 -2.66
CA HIS A 228 -11.85 -21.13 -2.81
C HIS A 228 -11.54 -20.42 -1.49
N ASN A 229 -12.41 -20.49 -0.49
CA ASN A 229 -12.20 -19.79 0.78
C ASN A 229 -10.99 -20.30 1.56
N HIS A 230 -10.58 -21.57 1.39
CA HIS A 230 -9.32 -22.05 1.98
C HIS A 230 -8.09 -21.42 1.32
N VAL A 231 -8.20 -20.98 0.06
CA VAL A 231 -7.14 -20.26 -0.66
C VAL A 231 -7.12 -18.80 -0.22
N VAL A 232 -8.30 -18.17 -0.10
CA VAL A 232 -8.44 -16.79 0.43
C VAL A 232 -7.86 -16.70 1.84
N ALA A 233 -8.04 -17.73 2.67
CA ALA A 233 -7.52 -17.79 4.04
C ALA A 233 -5.98 -17.62 4.12
N LYS A 234 -5.25 -17.88 3.04
CA LYS A 234 -3.79 -17.74 2.96
C LYS A 234 -3.32 -16.30 2.67
N ILE A 235 -4.22 -15.40 2.36
CA ILE A 235 -3.85 -14.00 2.03
C ILE A 235 -3.02 -13.33 3.13
N PRO A 236 -3.38 -13.38 4.43
CA PRO A 236 -2.57 -12.75 5.48
C PRO A 236 -1.18 -13.36 5.64
N GLU A 237 -0.98 -14.60 5.21
CA GLU A 237 0.32 -15.28 5.26
C GLU A 237 1.29 -14.73 4.19
N VAL A 238 0.76 -14.32 3.03
CA VAL A 238 1.57 -13.85 1.90
C VAL A 238 1.57 -12.33 1.76
N ILE A 239 0.56 -11.65 2.30
CA ILE A 239 0.44 -10.18 2.32
C ILE A 239 0.18 -9.75 3.77
N PRO A 240 1.20 -9.28 4.52
CA PRO A 240 1.04 -8.91 5.93
C PRO A 240 -0.03 -7.84 6.20
N THR A 241 -0.30 -6.98 5.23
CA THR A 241 -1.38 -5.97 5.27
C THR A 241 -2.65 -6.43 4.54
N GLY A 242 -2.79 -7.74 4.35
CA GLY A 242 -3.96 -8.37 3.74
C GLY A 242 -4.95 -8.82 4.80
N HIS A 243 -6.22 -8.46 4.61
CA HIS A 243 -7.31 -8.76 5.53
C HIS A 243 -8.43 -9.51 4.81
N ILE A 244 -8.98 -10.53 5.47
CA ILE A 244 -10.10 -11.31 4.93
C ILE A 244 -11.40 -10.67 5.36
N VAL A 245 -12.32 -10.53 4.42
CA VAL A 245 -13.71 -10.10 4.69
C VAL A 245 -14.61 -11.31 4.52
N SER A 246 -15.13 -11.81 5.63
CA SER A 246 -15.89 -13.05 5.64
C SER A 246 -17.24 -12.94 4.94
N ALA A 247 -17.53 -13.93 4.10
CA ALA A 247 -18.85 -14.14 3.50
C ALA A 247 -19.73 -15.11 4.30
N LYS A 248 -19.28 -15.58 5.46
CA LYS A 248 -20.05 -16.52 6.29
C LYS A 248 -21.43 -15.97 6.61
N ASP A 249 -22.46 -16.80 6.48
CA ASP A 249 -23.88 -16.46 6.72
C ASP A 249 -24.44 -15.35 5.78
N ILE A 250 -23.74 -15.01 4.70
CA ILE A 250 -24.28 -14.11 3.67
C ILE A 250 -25.06 -14.91 2.65
N PRO A 251 -26.36 -14.58 2.43
CA PRO A 251 -27.20 -15.38 1.56
C PRO A 251 -26.88 -15.17 0.08
N GLY A 252 -26.83 -16.26 -0.66
CA GLY A 252 -26.82 -16.27 -2.12
C GLY A 252 -28.12 -15.79 -2.75
N ASN A 253 -28.12 -15.65 -4.06
CA ASN A 253 -29.28 -15.18 -4.82
C ASN A 253 -30.36 -16.28 -5.02
N GLY A 254 -30.03 -17.55 -4.71
CA GLY A 254 -30.92 -18.71 -4.87
C GLY A 254 -31.24 -19.11 -6.31
N THR A 255 -30.61 -18.46 -7.30
CA THR A 255 -30.80 -18.76 -8.72
C THR A 255 -29.59 -19.36 -9.40
N ASP A 256 -28.42 -19.06 -8.90
CA ASP A 256 -27.15 -19.64 -9.30
C ASP A 256 -26.21 -19.81 -8.09
N PRO A 257 -25.16 -20.64 -8.20
CA PRO A 257 -24.28 -20.94 -7.07
C PRO A 257 -23.07 -20.00 -6.95
N TRP A 258 -23.12 -18.82 -7.51
CA TRP A 258 -21.94 -17.93 -7.56
C TRP A 258 -22.16 -16.54 -6.97
N HIS A 259 -23.43 -16.08 -6.90
CA HIS A 259 -23.71 -14.69 -6.65
C HIS A 259 -24.59 -14.48 -5.41
N PHE A 260 -24.24 -13.47 -4.65
CA PHE A 260 -25.03 -13.08 -3.49
C PHE A 260 -26.36 -12.43 -3.86
N SER A 261 -27.34 -12.53 -2.97
CA SER A 261 -28.58 -11.77 -3.08
C SER A 261 -28.35 -10.27 -2.87
N ALA A 262 -29.36 -9.45 -3.17
CA ALA A 262 -29.28 -8.01 -2.90
C ALA A 262 -29.02 -7.73 -1.39
N ALA A 263 -29.68 -8.47 -0.50
CA ALA A 263 -29.42 -8.42 0.95
C ALA A 263 -27.97 -8.87 1.28
N GLY A 264 -27.49 -9.89 0.58
CA GLY A 264 -26.12 -10.38 0.70
C GLY A 264 -25.09 -9.32 0.32
N TYR A 265 -25.23 -8.64 -0.81
CA TYR A 265 -24.32 -7.56 -1.21
C TYR A 265 -24.33 -6.38 -0.24
N ARG A 266 -25.49 -6.00 0.28
CA ARG A 266 -25.57 -4.94 1.32
C ARG A 266 -24.78 -5.34 2.56
N THR A 267 -24.98 -6.57 3.03
CA THR A 267 -24.25 -7.10 4.19
C THR A 267 -22.77 -7.17 3.93
N PHE A 268 -22.38 -7.63 2.75
CA PHE A 268 -20.97 -7.75 2.40
C PHE A 268 -20.27 -6.38 2.28
N GLY A 269 -20.93 -5.40 1.68
CA GLY A 269 -20.42 -4.02 1.65
C GLY A 269 -20.19 -3.45 3.04
N LYS A 270 -21.14 -3.66 3.97
CA LYS A 270 -20.98 -3.28 5.37
C LYS A 270 -19.82 -4.01 6.06
N ARG A 271 -19.59 -5.30 5.74
CA ARG A 271 -18.45 -6.06 6.30
C ARG A 271 -17.11 -5.54 5.77
N TYR A 272 -17.01 -5.17 4.48
CA TYR A 272 -15.82 -4.49 3.96
C TYR A 272 -15.57 -3.18 4.71
N ALA A 273 -16.60 -2.37 4.92
CA ALA A 273 -16.46 -1.13 5.67
C ALA A 273 -16.01 -1.37 7.12
N ALA A 274 -16.64 -2.35 7.79
CA ALA A 274 -16.27 -2.72 9.16
C ALA A 274 -14.80 -3.19 9.26
N ALA A 275 -14.32 -3.98 8.30
CA ALA A 275 -12.93 -4.42 8.26
C ALA A 275 -11.96 -3.24 8.06
N VAL A 276 -12.29 -2.33 7.15
CA VAL A 276 -11.50 -1.11 6.93
C VAL A 276 -11.46 -0.24 8.18
N LEU A 277 -12.61 -0.01 8.82
CA LEU A 277 -12.72 0.80 10.04
C LEU A 277 -12.00 0.15 11.22
N ASP A 278 -12.03 -1.18 11.35
CA ASP A 278 -11.29 -1.88 12.40
C ASP A 278 -9.77 -1.68 12.23
N VAL A 279 -9.25 -1.79 11.01
CA VAL A 279 -7.84 -1.52 10.72
C VAL A 279 -7.48 -0.05 10.99
N MET A 280 -8.33 0.89 10.58
CA MET A 280 -8.11 2.32 10.82
C MET A 280 -8.13 2.70 12.30
N ASN A 281 -9.04 2.12 13.06
CA ASN A 281 -9.24 2.46 14.47
C ASN A 281 -8.29 1.70 15.40
N ASN A 282 -7.80 0.56 14.97
CA ASN A 282 -6.94 -0.33 15.74
C ASN A 282 -5.66 -0.67 14.96
N PRO A 283 -4.88 0.31 14.49
CA PRO A 283 -3.70 0.05 13.65
C PRO A 283 -2.70 -0.88 14.37
N ASP A 284 -2.52 -0.72 15.67
CA ASP A 284 -1.61 -1.52 16.49
C ASP A 284 -1.98 -3.02 16.58
N LYS A 285 -3.23 -3.38 16.24
CA LYS A 285 -3.68 -4.78 16.16
C LYS A 285 -3.14 -5.47 14.89
N TYR A 286 -2.92 -4.71 13.83
CA TYR A 286 -2.62 -5.20 12.50
C TYR A 286 -1.21 -4.83 12.02
N ILE A 287 -0.65 -3.75 12.55
CA ILE A 287 0.70 -3.31 12.24
C ILE A 287 1.59 -3.78 13.37
N LYS A 288 2.52 -4.67 13.06
CA LYS A 288 3.55 -5.04 14.01
C LYS A 288 4.55 -3.90 14.10
N HIS A 289 4.83 -3.48 15.31
CA HIS A 289 5.87 -2.49 15.59
C HIS A 289 7.18 -3.22 15.89
N TYR A 290 8.27 -2.65 15.42
CA TYR A 290 9.61 -3.15 15.71
C TYR A 290 10.40 -2.09 16.46
N THR A 291 11.28 -2.57 17.33
CA THR A 291 12.28 -1.76 18.02
C THR A 291 13.66 -2.33 17.75
N ILE A 292 14.69 -1.53 17.93
CA ILE A 292 16.07 -1.99 17.88
C ILE A 292 16.27 -3.02 18.99
N ASP A 293 16.74 -4.21 18.60
CA ASP A 293 17.13 -5.25 19.55
C ASP A 293 18.61 -5.15 19.89
N GLU A 294 19.48 -5.20 18.88
CA GLU A 294 20.93 -5.15 19.04
C GLU A 294 21.53 -4.18 18.00
N ARG A 295 22.41 -3.28 18.43
CA ARG A 295 23.27 -2.51 17.53
C ARG A 295 24.50 -3.34 17.19
N LEU A 296 24.74 -3.57 15.90
CA LEU A 296 25.86 -4.37 15.42
C LEU A 296 27.10 -3.49 15.34
N THR A 297 28.18 -3.93 15.97
CA THR A 297 29.45 -3.19 16.06
C THR A 297 30.65 -4.16 15.93
N GLY A 298 31.83 -3.63 15.72
CA GLY A 298 33.06 -4.41 15.83
C GLY A 298 33.51 -5.14 14.57
N GLY A 299 32.96 -4.78 13.40
CA GLY A 299 33.43 -5.28 12.13
C GLY A 299 32.45 -6.22 11.42
N LEU A 300 32.83 -6.65 10.20
CA LEU A 300 31.94 -7.35 9.26
C LEU A 300 31.40 -8.68 9.83
N SER A 301 32.17 -9.35 10.67
CA SER A 301 31.74 -10.60 11.33
C SER A 301 30.48 -10.43 12.22
N ALA A 302 30.21 -9.23 12.69
CA ALA A 302 29.01 -8.92 13.47
C ALA A 302 27.71 -9.08 12.63
N LEU A 303 27.82 -9.07 11.31
CA LEU A 303 26.69 -9.19 10.37
C LEU A 303 26.39 -10.66 9.99
N ASN A 304 27.23 -11.61 10.43
CA ASN A 304 27.11 -13.02 10.09
C ASN A 304 25.72 -13.58 10.41
N GLY A 305 25.03 -14.08 9.39
CA GLY A 305 23.74 -14.73 9.53
C GLY A 305 22.60 -13.83 10.05
N LYS A 306 22.86 -12.54 10.24
CA LYS A 306 21.86 -11.61 10.80
C LYS A 306 21.10 -10.88 9.70
N ASN A 307 19.81 -10.71 9.93
CA ASN A 307 18.98 -9.75 9.23
C ASN A 307 19.02 -8.43 10.00
N PHE A 308 19.33 -7.34 9.35
CA PHE A 308 19.52 -6.04 10.01
C PHE A 308 18.86 -4.89 9.26
N ALA A 309 18.49 -3.85 9.98
CA ALA A 309 18.09 -2.56 9.44
C ALA A 309 19.32 -1.64 9.27
N ILE A 310 19.25 -0.73 8.30
CA ILE A 310 20.25 0.32 8.05
C ILE A 310 19.63 1.65 8.41
N ILE A 311 20.11 2.27 9.48
CA ILE A 311 19.53 3.49 10.06
C ILE A 311 20.57 4.61 10.02
N ASN A 312 20.16 5.77 9.52
CA ASN A 312 20.89 7.03 9.70
C ASN A 312 20.31 7.75 10.92
N GLU A 313 20.95 7.61 12.07
CA GLU A 313 20.47 8.22 13.32
C GLU A 313 20.57 9.75 13.28
N ALA A 314 21.49 10.31 12.51
CA ALA A 314 21.64 11.77 12.39
C ALA A 314 20.46 12.44 11.69
N GLU A 315 19.84 11.72 10.74
CA GLU A 315 18.68 12.20 9.98
C GLU A 315 17.36 11.59 10.46
N ASP A 316 17.39 10.69 11.45
CA ASP A 316 16.26 9.89 11.93
C ASP A 316 15.55 9.16 10.79
N LYS A 317 16.33 8.48 9.93
CA LYS A 317 15.83 7.77 8.75
C LYS A 317 16.36 6.36 8.66
N ALA A 318 15.58 5.48 8.01
CA ALA A 318 15.98 4.12 7.71
C ALA A 318 15.75 3.78 6.23
N PHE A 319 16.63 2.93 5.69
CA PHE A 319 16.47 2.42 4.34
C PHE A 319 15.42 1.31 4.31
N TYR A 320 14.70 1.24 3.20
CA TYR A 320 13.79 0.14 2.88
C TYR A 320 13.85 -0.18 1.38
N CYS A 321 13.41 -1.37 1.03
CA CYS A 321 13.31 -1.80 -0.34
C CYS A 321 11.86 -2.19 -0.65
N LEU A 322 11.17 -1.37 -1.41
CA LEU A 322 9.80 -1.64 -1.85
C LEU A 322 9.81 -2.52 -3.09
N GLY A 323 9.26 -3.72 -2.98
CA GLY A 323 9.13 -4.60 -4.13
C GLY A 323 10.48 -4.84 -4.84
N ASP A 324 10.48 -4.93 -6.16
CA ASP A 324 11.65 -5.46 -6.89
C ASP A 324 12.71 -4.44 -7.32
N GLN A 325 12.59 -3.15 -7.05
CA GLN A 325 13.43 -2.24 -7.81
C GLN A 325 13.94 -0.97 -7.12
N GLU A 326 13.39 -0.54 -6.00
CA GLU A 326 13.79 0.76 -5.46
C GLU A 326 14.16 0.70 -3.98
N LEU A 327 15.32 1.28 -3.68
CA LEU A 327 15.72 1.58 -2.32
C LEU A 327 15.03 2.89 -1.90
N GLY A 328 14.24 2.86 -0.84
CA GLY A 328 13.61 4.01 -0.23
C GLY A 328 14.31 4.43 1.06
N TYR A 329 13.96 5.62 1.55
CA TYR A 329 14.56 6.22 2.74
C TYR A 329 13.51 7.08 3.44
N ASP A 330 13.07 6.68 4.62
CA ASP A 330 11.96 7.31 5.32
C ASP A 330 12.27 7.49 6.82
N ASN A 331 11.46 8.26 7.52
CA ASN A 331 11.62 8.50 8.94
C ASN A 331 11.72 7.20 9.73
N CYS A 332 12.65 7.12 10.67
CA CYS A 332 12.97 5.91 11.41
C CYS A 332 11.73 5.34 12.13
N ASN A 333 10.91 6.18 12.74
CA ASN A 333 9.68 5.74 13.38
C ASN A 333 8.70 5.07 12.40
N GLN A 334 8.60 5.54 11.16
CA GLN A 334 7.77 4.91 10.14
C GLN A 334 8.41 3.65 9.59
N ALA A 335 9.74 3.65 9.42
CA ALA A 335 10.49 2.51 8.97
C ALA A 335 10.39 1.32 9.95
N LEU A 336 10.47 1.58 11.24
CA LEU A 336 10.39 0.57 12.29
C LEU A 336 8.95 0.14 12.64
N ILE A 337 7.94 0.84 12.14
CA ILE A 337 6.51 0.58 12.41
C ILE A 337 5.94 -0.52 11.48
N SER A 338 6.51 -0.77 10.32
CA SER A 338 5.95 -1.79 9.45
C SER A 338 6.68 -3.11 9.59
N VAL A 339 5.91 -4.20 9.68
CA VAL A 339 6.37 -5.59 9.53
C VAL A 339 7.04 -5.79 8.19
N ASN A 340 7.88 -4.92 7.79
CA ASN A 340 8.28 -5.06 6.43
C ASN A 340 9.70 -5.64 6.40
N GLU A 341 9.79 -6.90 5.97
CA GLU A 341 11.01 -7.44 5.41
C GLU A 341 11.72 -6.43 4.48
N ALA A 342 10.94 -5.43 3.97
CA ALA A 342 11.47 -4.30 3.22
C ALA A 342 12.57 -3.51 3.94
N TYR A 343 12.55 -3.44 5.26
CA TYR A 343 13.56 -2.76 6.07
C TYR A 343 14.71 -3.67 6.50
N LEU A 344 14.64 -4.95 6.20
CA LEU A 344 15.66 -5.91 6.60
C LEU A 344 16.60 -6.21 5.43
N PHE A 345 17.87 -6.24 5.74
CA PHE A 345 18.97 -6.56 4.82
C PHE A 345 19.82 -7.68 5.41
N LYS A 346 20.50 -8.40 4.55
CA LYS A 346 21.44 -9.44 4.90
C LYS A 346 22.66 -9.35 4.00
N THR A 347 23.83 -9.62 4.51
CA THR A 347 25.06 -9.67 3.72
C THR A 347 25.41 -11.11 3.36
N THR A 348 25.92 -11.28 2.12
CA THR A 348 26.57 -12.52 1.69
C THR A 348 27.88 -12.16 0.97
N ARG A 349 28.90 -12.98 1.11
CA ARG A 349 30.21 -12.74 0.48
C ARG A 349 30.11 -12.82 -1.03
N VAL A 350 30.83 -11.94 -1.72
CA VAL A 350 31.04 -12.02 -3.15
C VAL A 350 32.05 -13.13 -3.44
N GLY A 351 31.65 -14.17 -4.17
CA GLY A 351 32.53 -15.26 -4.62
C GLY A 351 33.54 -14.77 -5.67
N SER A 352 34.59 -15.55 -5.87
CA SER A 352 35.61 -15.30 -6.93
C SER A 352 35.22 -16.02 -8.22
N GLY A 353 35.37 -15.37 -9.37
CA GLY A 353 35.20 -15.98 -10.70
C GLY A 353 34.21 -15.25 -11.62
N ARG A 354 34.06 -15.75 -12.83
CA ARG A 354 33.05 -15.25 -13.78
C ARG A 354 31.65 -15.68 -13.29
N GLY A 355 30.77 -14.72 -13.11
CA GLY A 355 29.45 -14.95 -12.54
C GLY A 355 29.55 -15.11 -11.02
N LEU A 356 29.92 -14.04 -10.35
CA LEU A 356 30.06 -13.92 -8.90
C LEU A 356 28.78 -14.39 -8.19
N LYS A 357 28.72 -15.65 -7.81
CA LYS A 357 27.61 -16.19 -7.02
C LYS A 357 27.84 -15.87 -5.54
N PRO A 358 26.79 -15.59 -4.77
CA PRO A 358 26.90 -15.53 -3.33
C PRO A 358 27.47 -16.84 -2.80
N VAL A 359 28.43 -16.74 -1.90
CA VAL A 359 28.95 -17.91 -1.20
C VAL A 359 28.06 -18.15 0.02
N ALA A 360 27.59 -19.38 0.21
CA ALA A 360 26.69 -19.76 1.29
C ALA A 360 25.43 -18.87 1.43
N PRO A 361 24.49 -18.90 0.48
CA PRO A 361 23.27 -18.10 0.51
C PRO A 361 22.36 -18.41 1.72
N ASP A 362 22.57 -19.53 2.41
CA ASP A 362 21.91 -19.88 3.65
C ASP A 362 22.43 -19.10 4.87
N GLY A 363 23.47 -18.25 4.69
CA GLY A 363 24.08 -17.47 5.76
C GLY A 363 25.01 -18.25 6.68
N SER A 364 25.42 -19.47 6.29
CA SER A 364 26.38 -20.28 7.05
C SER A 364 27.83 -19.78 6.91
N GLU A 365 28.09 -18.82 6.05
CA GLU A 365 29.41 -18.30 5.79
C GLU A 365 29.89 -17.35 6.90
N TYR A 366 31.15 -17.50 7.25
CA TYR A 366 31.80 -16.60 8.20
C TYR A 366 32.41 -15.40 7.46
N LEU A 367 31.90 -14.19 7.75
CA LEU A 367 32.40 -12.94 7.22
C LEU A 367 33.55 -12.40 8.07
N ILE A 368 34.58 -11.90 7.44
CA ILE A 368 35.70 -11.21 8.08
C ILE A 368 35.93 -9.84 7.41
N ASP A 369 36.50 -8.91 8.16
CA ASP A 369 36.81 -7.57 7.64
C ASP A 369 37.68 -7.65 6.37
N GLY A 370 37.40 -6.75 5.42
CA GLY A 370 38.04 -6.72 4.12
C GLY A 370 37.36 -7.56 3.04
N TYR A 371 36.35 -8.36 3.38
CA TYR A 371 35.54 -9.02 2.37
C TYR A 371 34.59 -8.03 1.70
N VAL A 372 34.41 -8.21 0.41
CA VAL A 372 33.35 -7.53 -0.36
C VAL A 372 32.09 -8.39 -0.30
N VAL A 373 30.97 -7.76 -0.05
CA VAL A 373 29.69 -8.45 0.18
C VAL A 373 28.59 -7.94 -0.75
N TYR A 374 27.59 -8.79 -0.97
CA TYR A 374 26.30 -8.37 -1.48
C TYR A 374 25.41 -7.95 -0.34
N LEU A 375 24.63 -6.88 -0.55
CA LEU A 375 23.63 -6.41 0.37
C LEU A 375 22.26 -6.85 -0.15
N ASN A 376 21.68 -7.88 0.46
CA ASN A 376 20.41 -8.48 0.07
C ASN A 376 19.25 -7.84 0.82
N SER A 377 18.20 -7.44 0.10
CA SER A 377 16.92 -7.11 0.73
C SER A 377 16.14 -8.39 1.05
N GLN A 378 15.58 -8.47 2.25
CA GLN A 378 14.74 -9.58 2.69
C GLN A 378 13.29 -9.51 2.15
N ALA A 379 12.92 -8.42 1.50
CA ALA A 379 11.61 -8.29 0.84
C ALA A 379 11.46 -9.13 -0.45
N ALA A 380 12.50 -9.85 -0.85
CA ALA A 380 12.47 -10.66 -2.06
C ALA A 380 12.02 -12.09 -1.74
N ASP A 381 10.97 -12.55 -2.40
CA ASP A 381 10.34 -13.86 -2.25
C ASP A 381 11.31 -15.04 -2.47
N GLY A 382 12.19 -15.29 -1.52
CA GLY A 382 13.16 -16.39 -1.57
C GLY A 382 14.29 -16.24 -2.60
N ASN A 383 14.31 -15.17 -3.38
CA ASN A 383 15.35 -14.87 -4.35
C ASN A 383 16.34 -13.86 -3.76
N CYS A 384 17.63 -14.08 -3.97
CA CYS A 384 18.66 -13.11 -3.63
C CYS A 384 18.51 -11.85 -4.48
N CYS A 385 18.09 -10.74 -3.89
CA CYS A 385 18.03 -9.44 -4.54
C CYS A 385 19.08 -8.53 -3.93
N PHE A 386 20.07 -8.17 -4.74
CA PHE A 386 21.16 -7.33 -4.31
C PHE A 386 20.86 -5.86 -4.57
N ILE A 387 21.23 -4.99 -3.65
CA ILE A 387 21.17 -3.55 -3.89
C ILE A 387 22.30 -3.19 -4.84
N ASN A 388 21.94 -2.63 -5.97
CA ASN A 388 22.88 -2.15 -6.98
C ASN A 388 23.04 -0.63 -6.84
N GLY A 389 24.24 -0.20 -6.46
CA GLY A 389 24.56 1.23 -6.28
C GLY A 389 24.60 2.05 -7.55
N LEU A 390 24.64 1.43 -8.75
CA LEU A 390 24.67 2.15 -10.01
C LEU A 390 23.33 2.84 -10.32
N ASN A 391 22.22 2.26 -9.87
CA ASN A 391 20.89 2.74 -10.21
C ASN A 391 19.88 2.67 -9.05
N ASN A 392 20.32 2.46 -7.83
CA ASN A 392 19.50 2.22 -6.65
C ASN A 392 18.49 1.08 -6.79
N GLN A 393 18.77 0.14 -7.70
CA GLN A 393 17.88 -0.98 -7.97
C GLN A 393 18.42 -2.26 -7.37
N ARG A 394 17.50 -3.15 -7.01
CA ARG A 394 17.81 -4.55 -6.79
C ARG A 394 18.01 -5.21 -8.15
N GLY A 395 18.98 -6.07 -8.26
CA GLY A 395 19.21 -6.87 -9.46
C GLY A 395 19.74 -8.25 -9.11
N PHE A 396 19.47 -9.21 -9.97
CA PHE A 396 20.12 -10.52 -9.93
C PHE A 396 21.50 -10.50 -10.59
N ASP A 397 21.87 -9.36 -11.14
CA ASP A 397 23.10 -9.22 -11.89
C ASP A 397 24.25 -8.99 -10.91
N ILE A 398 25.09 -10.00 -10.81
CA ILE A 398 26.21 -10.06 -9.89
C ILE A 398 27.39 -9.32 -10.54
N GLN A 399 27.31 -8.00 -10.56
CA GLN A 399 28.35 -7.13 -11.07
C GLN A 399 28.90 -6.25 -9.93
N ASP A 400 29.98 -5.55 -10.22
CA ASP A 400 30.61 -4.62 -9.26
C ASP A 400 29.62 -3.60 -8.68
N GLY A 401 28.56 -3.23 -9.44
CA GLY A 401 27.50 -2.36 -9.00
C GLY A 401 26.65 -2.90 -7.84
N ALA A 402 26.61 -4.21 -7.64
CA ALA A 402 25.90 -4.85 -6.53
C ALA A 402 26.85 -5.23 -5.35
N ALA A 403 28.15 -5.01 -5.52
CA ALA A 403 29.16 -5.36 -4.53
C ALA A 403 29.51 -4.17 -3.63
N TRP A 404 29.58 -4.42 -2.32
CA TRP A 404 29.80 -3.43 -1.28
C TRP A 404 31.00 -3.77 -0.40
N ASP A 405 31.81 -2.77 -0.08
CA ASP A 405 32.77 -2.78 1.00
C ASP A 405 32.11 -2.11 2.21
N ILE A 406 31.79 -2.90 3.22
CA ILE A 406 31.08 -2.44 4.42
C ILE A 406 32.06 -2.46 5.58
N GLN A 407 32.31 -1.29 6.17
CA GLN A 407 33.29 -1.11 7.23
C GLN A 407 32.67 -0.47 8.46
N TYR A 408 33.03 -1.00 9.63
CA TYR A 408 32.71 -0.39 10.91
C TYR A 408 33.83 0.57 11.32
N VAL A 409 33.46 1.78 11.69
CA VAL A 409 34.35 2.79 12.22
C VAL A 409 33.98 3.05 13.69
N GLU A 410 34.90 2.75 14.60
CA GLU A 410 34.69 2.88 16.04
C GLU A 410 34.23 4.29 16.39
N GLY A 411 33.17 4.39 17.21
CA GLY A 411 32.56 5.64 17.62
C GLY A 411 31.80 6.43 16.55
N LYS A 412 31.74 5.94 15.30
CA LYS A 412 31.00 6.58 14.21
C LYS A 412 29.89 5.71 13.63
N GLY A 413 30.13 4.39 13.50
CA GLY A 413 29.17 3.48 12.87
C GLY A 413 29.68 2.87 11.57
N TRP A 414 28.79 2.42 10.71
CA TRP A 414 29.07 1.69 9.49
C TRP A 414 29.10 2.59 8.25
N THR A 415 30.04 2.35 7.35
CA THR A 415 30.05 2.93 6.01
C THR A 415 29.82 1.85 4.98
N LEU A 416 29.14 2.19 3.88
CA LEU A 416 28.85 1.29 2.77
C LEU A 416 29.40 1.89 1.48
N LEU A 417 30.56 1.39 1.04
CA LEU A 417 31.22 1.80 -0.19
C LEU A 417 30.84 0.85 -1.33
N ASN A 418 30.21 1.37 -2.36
CA ASN A 418 29.88 0.60 -3.55
C ASN A 418 31.11 0.40 -4.44
N LYS A 419 31.41 -0.82 -4.82
CA LYS A 419 32.61 -1.15 -5.62
C LYS A 419 32.52 -0.67 -7.06
N GLY A 420 31.34 -0.68 -7.64
CA GLY A 420 31.13 -0.28 -9.03
C GLY A 420 31.25 1.23 -9.26
N THR A 421 30.83 2.03 -8.28
CA THR A 421 30.88 3.49 -8.36
C THR A 421 32.06 4.10 -7.61
N SER A 422 32.71 3.34 -6.72
CA SER A 422 33.70 3.84 -5.76
C SER A 422 33.18 5.00 -4.88
N LYS A 423 31.88 5.00 -4.59
CA LYS A 423 31.19 6.02 -3.78
C LYS A 423 30.42 5.40 -2.64
N TYR A 424 30.16 6.20 -1.62
CA TYR A 424 29.46 5.78 -0.41
C TYR A 424 27.93 5.93 -0.57
N LEU A 425 27.21 4.98 -0.01
CA LEU A 425 25.76 5.13 0.22
C LEU A 425 25.53 6.29 1.19
N LYS A 426 24.58 7.17 0.88
CA LYS A 426 24.20 8.27 1.74
C LYS A 426 22.69 8.30 2.00
N ASP A 427 21.89 8.31 0.97
CA ASP A 427 20.45 8.34 1.06
C ASP A 427 19.82 7.53 -0.11
N ALA A 428 18.51 7.53 -0.21
CA ALA A 428 17.81 6.85 -1.30
C ALA A 428 17.49 7.77 -2.49
N ALA A 429 17.85 9.06 -2.41
CA ALA A 429 17.69 9.97 -3.53
C ALA A 429 18.68 9.61 -4.65
N HIS A 430 18.31 9.87 -5.87
CA HIS A 430 19.19 9.58 -7.01
C HIS A 430 20.00 10.82 -7.39
N PRO A 431 21.34 10.75 -7.49
CA PRO A 431 22.23 9.62 -7.17
C PRO A 431 22.44 9.46 -5.67
N ALA A 432 22.21 8.26 -5.14
CA ALA A 432 22.38 7.92 -3.71
C ALA A 432 23.86 7.74 -3.31
N MET A 433 24.79 8.05 -4.20
CA MET A 433 26.21 7.77 -4.06
C MET A 433 27.01 9.05 -3.97
N TYR A 434 27.82 9.15 -2.91
CA TYR A 434 28.59 10.34 -2.58
C TYR A 434 30.07 10.01 -2.35
N ASP A 435 30.95 10.97 -2.57
CA ASP A 435 32.39 10.80 -2.37
C ASP A 435 32.80 10.72 -0.90
N GLU A 436 32.03 11.39 -0.01
CA GLU A 436 32.25 11.38 1.41
C GLU A 436 31.41 10.31 2.13
N PRO A 437 31.97 9.62 3.15
CA PRO A 437 31.24 8.58 3.86
C PRO A 437 30.10 9.15 4.70
N THR A 438 28.98 8.45 4.69
CA THR A 438 27.92 8.59 5.69
C THR A 438 28.00 7.40 6.65
N TYR A 439 27.72 7.64 7.92
CA TYR A 439 27.80 6.62 8.96
C TYR A 439 26.40 6.19 9.37
N PHE A 440 26.18 4.88 9.37
CA PHE A 440 24.91 4.26 9.68
C PHE A 440 25.01 3.39 10.91
N THR A 441 23.89 3.24 11.60
CA THR A 441 23.68 2.16 12.56
C THR A 441 23.11 0.95 11.82
N LEU A 442 23.81 -0.17 11.91
CA LEU A 442 23.25 -1.47 11.52
C LEU A 442 22.76 -2.17 12.80
N CYS A 443 21.50 -2.61 12.80
CA CYS A 443 20.87 -3.18 13.98
C CYS A 443 19.88 -4.29 13.64
N THR A 444 19.78 -5.27 14.54
CA THR A 444 18.68 -6.23 14.49
C THR A 444 17.42 -5.60 15.08
N LEU A 445 16.27 -6.08 14.63
CA LEU A 445 14.98 -5.62 15.11
C LEU A 445 14.26 -6.75 15.84
N LYS A 446 13.51 -6.39 16.87
CA LYS A 446 12.56 -7.29 17.54
C LYS A 446 11.16 -6.70 17.48
N GLU A 447 10.17 -7.57 17.45
CA GLU A 447 8.77 -7.16 17.57
C GLU A 447 8.54 -6.50 18.93
N ALA A 448 8.03 -5.27 18.92
CA ALA A 448 7.65 -4.60 20.14
C ALA A 448 6.42 -5.31 20.73
N THR A 449 6.53 -5.81 21.93
CA THR A 449 5.36 -6.29 22.65
C THR A 449 4.42 -5.10 22.90
N THR A 450 3.11 -5.32 22.71
CA THR A 450 2.06 -4.28 22.90
C THR A 450 2.10 -3.62 24.28
N THR A 451 2.77 -4.23 25.25
CA THR A 451 3.07 -3.64 26.56
C THR A 451 4.21 -2.63 26.54
N GLY A 452 5.04 -2.59 25.48
CA GLY A 452 6.16 -1.66 25.35
C GLY A 452 5.79 -0.29 24.76
N ILE A 453 4.58 -0.11 24.23
CA ILE A 453 4.13 1.18 23.67
C ILE A 453 3.92 2.22 24.78
N GLU A 454 3.64 1.82 26.01
CA GLU A 454 3.57 2.73 27.15
C GLU A 454 4.96 3.28 27.56
N ASP A 455 6.04 2.52 27.35
CA ASP A 455 7.39 2.93 27.75
C ASP A 455 8.12 3.76 26.67
N ALA A 456 7.75 3.62 25.39
CA ALA A 456 8.34 4.44 24.32
C ALA A 456 7.73 5.85 24.24
N ARG A 457 6.62 6.07 24.91
CA ARG A 457 5.85 7.32 24.76
C ARG A 457 6.36 8.50 25.53
N ILE A 458 7.15 8.39 26.58
CA ILE A 458 7.65 9.58 27.28
C ILE A 458 8.85 9.20 28.15
N LYS A 459 10.05 9.67 27.80
CA LYS A 459 11.07 9.88 28.81
C LYS A 459 10.43 10.77 29.87
N LYS A 460 10.50 10.39 31.13
CA LYS A 460 9.91 11.10 32.28
C LYS A 460 10.27 12.61 32.35
N SER A 461 11.26 13.02 31.55
CA SER A 461 11.70 14.42 31.37
C SER A 461 10.80 15.27 30.47
N ASP A 462 9.90 14.66 29.67
CA ASP A 462 9.07 15.40 28.69
C ASP A 462 7.60 15.56 29.11
N VAL A 463 7.24 15.07 30.30
CA VAL A 463 5.92 15.33 30.87
C VAL A 463 5.87 16.79 31.27
N ARG A 464 5.25 17.64 30.48
CA ARG A 464 4.98 19.01 30.86
C ARG A 464 4.14 19.00 32.13
N GLU A 465 4.75 19.38 33.25
CA GLU A 465 4.01 19.57 34.50
C GLU A 465 2.98 20.70 34.31
N GLY A 466 1.73 20.42 34.64
CA GLY A 466 0.67 21.40 34.58
C GLY A 466 -0.69 20.80 34.21
N ILE A 467 -1.67 21.67 34.15
CA ILE A 467 -3.04 21.37 33.75
C ILE A 467 -3.22 21.92 32.33
N PHE A 468 -3.67 21.10 31.42
CA PHE A 468 -3.93 21.48 30.03
C PHE A 468 -5.36 21.12 29.65
N ASP A 469 -6.02 21.97 28.84
CA ASP A 469 -7.29 21.64 28.22
C ASP A 469 -7.11 20.59 27.09
N MET A 470 -8.21 20.14 26.51
CA MET A 470 -8.18 19.14 25.44
C MET A 470 -7.57 19.67 24.13
N GLN A 471 -7.35 20.97 24.01
CA GLN A 471 -6.63 21.63 22.91
C GLN A 471 -5.13 21.83 23.22
N GLY A 472 -4.66 21.34 24.36
CA GLY A 472 -3.24 21.44 24.76
C GLY A 472 -2.84 22.82 25.31
N ARG A 473 -3.77 23.71 25.61
CA ARG A 473 -3.49 25.03 26.22
C ARG A 473 -3.37 24.88 27.74
N ARG A 474 -2.38 25.53 28.33
CA ARG A 474 -2.15 25.51 29.78
C ARG A 474 -3.29 26.25 30.49
N VAL A 475 -3.85 25.63 31.50
CA VAL A 475 -4.93 26.17 32.34
C VAL A 475 -4.45 26.35 33.76
N THR A 476 -4.55 27.59 34.27
CA THR A 476 -4.09 27.90 35.63
C THR A 476 -5.20 27.73 36.67
N GLN A 477 -6.46 27.86 36.27
CA GLN A 477 -7.62 27.66 37.13
C GLN A 477 -8.64 26.80 36.38
N PRO A 478 -8.57 25.47 36.52
CA PRO A 478 -9.49 24.58 35.81
C PRO A 478 -10.90 24.65 36.43
N THR A 479 -11.89 24.81 35.58
CA THR A 479 -13.30 24.71 35.95
C THR A 479 -13.79 23.28 35.70
N LYS A 480 -15.08 23.00 35.92
CA LYS A 480 -15.68 21.71 35.59
C LYS A 480 -15.41 21.33 34.13
N GLY A 481 -14.82 20.17 33.90
CA GLY A 481 -14.47 19.74 32.55
C GLY A 481 -13.43 18.62 32.51
N LEU A 482 -13.00 18.25 31.29
CA LEU A 482 -11.96 17.25 31.01
C LEU A 482 -10.62 17.94 30.73
N TYR A 483 -9.57 17.52 31.45
CA TYR A 483 -8.24 18.10 31.39
C TYR A 483 -7.17 17.01 31.29
N ILE A 484 -5.97 17.42 30.87
CA ILE A 484 -4.75 16.61 30.96
C ILE A 484 -3.93 17.18 32.11
N ILE A 485 -3.75 16.42 33.20
CA ILE A 485 -2.98 16.79 34.34
C ILE A 485 -1.79 15.82 34.48
N ASN A 486 -0.58 16.33 34.36
CA ASN A 486 0.66 15.54 34.39
C ASN A 486 0.58 14.30 33.45
N GLY A 487 0.11 14.53 32.22
CA GLY A 487 -0.02 13.50 31.20
C GLY A 487 -1.22 12.55 31.33
N LYS A 488 -2.08 12.72 32.35
CA LYS A 488 -3.28 11.87 32.56
C LYS A 488 -4.57 12.64 32.29
N LYS A 489 -5.54 11.99 31.64
CA LYS A 489 -6.91 12.55 31.50
C LYS A 489 -7.62 12.56 32.85
N VAL A 490 -8.09 13.71 33.27
CA VAL A 490 -8.78 13.93 34.57
C VAL A 490 -10.06 14.72 34.33
N VAL A 491 -11.16 14.23 34.89
CA VAL A 491 -12.44 14.94 34.90
C VAL A 491 -12.54 15.73 36.21
N ILE A 492 -12.61 17.05 36.10
CA ILE A 492 -12.92 17.92 37.25
C ILE A 492 -14.45 18.08 37.29
N LYS A 493 -15.06 17.64 38.39
CA LYS A 493 -16.53 17.64 38.59
C LYS A 493 -17.04 18.99 39.14
#